data_c0f0231dbd57b7d70fc4cef931275704
#
_entry.id   c0f0231dbd57b7d70fc4cef931275704
#
_cell.length_a   1.000
_cell.length_b   1.000
_cell.length_c   1.000
_cell.angle_alpha   90.00
_cell.angle_beta   90.00
_cell.angle_gamma   90.00
#
_symmetry.space_group_name_H-M   'P 1'
#
loop_
_entity.id
_entity.type
_entity.pdbx_description
1 polymer ?
#
loop_
_entity_poly.entity_id
_entity_poly.type
_entity_poly.pdbx_seq_one_letter_code
_entity_poly.pdbx_strand_id
1 'polypeptide(L)'
;MTRTGRVVVTQGQAFAVHEYPVPDPAPGTILLRQELAGICGTDLHNWQKGIQQPTLLGHEAVGIIEALGAGVTQDYLGNPIKEGDRIVFHPRNNGVAYGFRGPEEPFTGGFADYVYLSEPNSCVIRSEAPPEVGVLAEPFTVGVHAVMRARVQLGDTVIIQGAGAIGLMTLACAKLSGAANLIIIGGPAPRLALAKRLGAHVTIDIEEVRDAEERKALVMSHTHRGKGADVVFECAGFLPAFPEGLGYVKEDGVFVEVGHFVDIGTIPINPNQHFLRPNLRLEGIWGSRHHHFVRGMALLENNELPFGDMISHVLPLEQTQTGFEALNGSYRLVDEVVIKIAIGSKHS
;
A
#
# COMPACT_ATOMS: atom_id res chain seq x y z
N MET A 1 11.88 -27.90 24.77
CA MET A 1 10.65 -27.09 24.92
C MET A 1 10.22 -26.68 23.52
N THR A 2 8.95 -26.85 23.18
CA THR A 2 8.44 -26.40 21.90
C THR A 2 8.45 -24.87 21.88
N ARG A 3 9.06 -24.26 20.86
CA ARG A 3 9.09 -22.81 20.69
C ARG A 3 7.65 -22.31 20.45
N THR A 4 7.21 -21.26 21.15
CA THR A 4 5.91 -20.60 20.93
C THR A 4 6.14 -19.21 20.35
N GLY A 5 5.13 -18.68 19.67
CA GLY A 5 5.08 -17.34 19.15
C GLY A 5 3.68 -16.74 19.33
N ARG A 6 3.62 -15.43 19.40
CA ARG A 6 2.38 -14.66 19.56
C ARG A 6 1.77 -14.34 18.21
N VAL A 7 0.44 -14.35 18.18
CA VAL A 7 -0.36 -14.01 16.98
C VAL A 7 -1.54 -13.14 17.43
N VAL A 8 -1.83 -12.10 16.70
CA VAL A 8 -3.02 -11.28 16.91
C VAL A 8 -4.20 -11.90 16.16
N VAL A 9 -5.19 -12.35 16.91
CA VAL A 9 -6.46 -12.87 16.38
C VAL A 9 -7.49 -11.77 16.44
N THR A 10 -8.17 -11.53 15.34
CA THR A 10 -9.21 -10.50 15.20
C THR A 10 -10.58 -11.15 15.06
N GLN A 11 -11.56 -10.76 15.86
CA GLN A 11 -12.95 -11.19 15.74
C GLN A 11 -13.89 -10.04 16.11
N GLY A 12 -14.93 -9.81 15.29
CA GLY A 12 -15.71 -8.59 15.38
C GLY A 12 -14.83 -7.37 15.12
N GLN A 13 -14.70 -6.52 16.13
CA GLN A 13 -13.78 -5.39 16.18
C GLN A 13 -12.74 -5.52 17.30
N ALA A 14 -12.65 -6.70 17.92
CA ALA A 14 -11.72 -6.97 19.01
C ALA A 14 -10.46 -7.66 18.50
N PHE A 15 -9.34 -7.33 19.12
CA PHE A 15 -8.04 -7.96 18.91
C PHE A 15 -7.61 -8.66 20.20
N ALA A 16 -7.10 -9.87 20.07
CA ALA A 16 -6.54 -10.63 21.17
C ALA A 16 -5.21 -11.28 20.76
N VAL A 17 -4.23 -11.19 21.62
CA VAL A 17 -2.93 -11.85 21.41
C VAL A 17 -3.02 -13.27 21.99
N HIS A 18 -2.72 -14.25 21.16
CA HIS A 18 -2.68 -15.66 21.52
C HIS A 18 -1.30 -16.24 21.25
N GLU A 19 -0.92 -17.27 22.01
CA GLU A 19 0.32 -18.01 21.78
C GLU A 19 0.04 -19.34 21.08
N TYR A 20 0.85 -19.63 20.06
CA TYR A 20 0.79 -20.88 19.28
C TYR A 20 2.17 -21.52 19.21
N PRO A 21 2.25 -22.85 19.10
CA PRO A 21 3.50 -23.52 18.75
C PRO A 21 4.00 -23.05 17.38
N VAL A 22 5.27 -22.68 17.28
CA VAL A 22 5.88 -22.29 16.00
C VAL A 22 6.14 -23.56 15.19
N PRO A 23 5.62 -23.68 13.96
CA PRO A 23 5.82 -24.86 13.16
C PRO A 23 7.25 -24.97 12.60
N ASP A 24 7.75 -26.18 12.45
CA ASP A 24 8.90 -26.41 11.58
C ASP A 24 8.44 -26.32 10.11
N PRO A 25 9.21 -25.65 9.23
CA PRO A 25 8.78 -25.47 7.85
C PRO A 25 8.77 -26.82 7.09
N ALA A 26 7.63 -27.09 6.43
CA ALA A 26 7.47 -28.21 5.51
C ALA A 26 8.36 -28.03 4.25
N PRO A 27 8.63 -29.11 3.49
CA PRO A 27 9.37 -28.97 2.23
C PRO A 27 8.77 -27.90 1.30
N GLY A 28 9.62 -27.00 0.80
CA GLY A 28 9.21 -25.90 -0.10
C GLY A 28 8.65 -24.66 0.58
N THR A 29 8.53 -24.62 1.91
CA THR A 29 7.94 -23.52 2.69
C THR A 29 8.99 -22.73 3.46
N ILE A 30 8.62 -21.56 3.98
CA ILE A 30 9.55 -20.64 4.65
C ILE A 30 8.90 -20.15 5.95
N LEU A 31 9.65 -20.19 7.06
CA LEU A 31 9.29 -19.51 8.29
C LEU A 31 10.11 -18.25 8.44
N LEU A 32 9.42 -17.12 8.62
CA LEU A 32 10.02 -15.82 8.87
C LEU A 32 9.84 -15.44 10.34
N ARG A 33 10.86 -14.85 10.92
CA ARG A 33 10.72 -14.01 12.11
C ARG A 33 10.31 -12.61 11.62
N GLN A 34 9.10 -12.17 12.02
CA GLN A 34 8.55 -10.91 11.56
C GLN A 34 9.36 -9.74 12.13
N GLU A 35 9.65 -8.74 11.30
CA GLU A 35 10.21 -7.46 11.71
C GLU A 35 9.13 -6.39 11.76
N LEU A 36 8.42 -6.18 10.66
CA LEU A 36 7.30 -5.23 10.55
C LEU A 36 6.18 -5.79 9.69
N ALA A 37 4.94 -5.41 10.02
CA ALA A 37 3.76 -5.64 9.17
C ALA A 37 2.90 -4.38 9.12
N GLY A 38 2.62 -3.86 7.93
CA GLY A 38 1.82 -2.66 7.72
C GLY A 38 0.32 -2.91 7.93
N ILE A 39 -0.38 -1.92 8.49
CA ILE A 39 -1.85 -1.92 8.49
C ILE A 39 -2.32 -1.36 7.15
N CYS A 40 -3.06 -2.16 6.40
CA CYS A 40 -3.66 -1.80 5.12
C CYS A 40 -5.07 -1.23 5.28
N GLY A 41 -5.50 -0.39 4.33
CA GLY A 41 -6.89 0.04 4.24
C GLY A 41 -7.88 -1.12 4.12
N THR A 42 -7.47 -2.24 3.51
CA THR A 42 -8.29 -3.47 3.42
C THR A 42 -8.50 -4.11 4.78
N ASP A 43 -7.46 -4.15 5.63
CA ASP A 43 -7.57 -4.67 7.00
C ASP A 43 -8.55 -3.80 7.82
N LEU A 44 -8.37 -2.47 7.73
CA LEU A 44 -9.23 -1.50 8.41
C LEU A 44 -10.69 -1.64 7.97
N HIS A 45 -10.95 -1.75 6.68
CA HIS A 45 -12.29 -1.88 6.14
C HIS A 45 -12.99 -3.18 6.60
N ASN A 46 -12.27 -4.30 6.60
CA ASN A 46 -12.78 -5.57 7.11
C ASN A 46 -13.10 -5.46 8.61
N TRP A 47 -12.23 -4.84 9.37
CA TRP A 47 -12.43 -4.60 10.80
C TRP A 47 -13.66 -3.69 11.07
N GLN A 48 -13.84 -2.62 10.30
CA GLN A 48 -15.00 -1.72 10.41
C GLN A 48 -16.33 -2.45 10.17
N LYS A 49 -16.38 -3.39 9.24
CA LYS A 49 -17.54 -4.23 8.95
C LYS A 49 -17.82 -5.28 10.04
N GLY A 50 -16.85 -5.53 10.90
CA GLY A 50 -16.90 -6.59 11.89
C GLY A 50 -16.58 -7.96 11.28
N ILE A 51 -15.44 -8.51 11.67
CA ILE A 51 -14.94 -9.80 11.17
C ILE A 51 -15.72 -10.93 11.82
N GLN A 52 -16.51 -11.68 11.06
CA GLN A 52 -17.43 -12.68 11.57
C GLN A 52 -16.74 -13.91 12.16
N GLN A 53 -15.66 -14.36 11.58
CA GLN A 53 -14.88 -15.51 12.03
C GLN A 53 -13.50 -15.05 12.52
N PRO A 54 -12.92 -15.71 13.55
CA PRO A 54 -11.58 -15.39 13.98
C PRO A 54 -10.62 -15.39 12.78
N THR A 55 -9.89 -14.29 12.58
CA THR A 55 -9.05 -14.07 11.39
C THR A 55 -7.70 -13.46 11.79
N LEU A 56 -6.66 -13.88 11.11
CA LEU A 56 -5.30 -13.33 11.20
C LEU A 56 -5.13 -12.28 10.12
N LEU A 57 -4.89 -11.03 10.52
CA LEU A 57 -4.67 -9.91 9.60
C LEU A 57 -3.18 -9.60 9.39
N GLY A 58 -2.90 -8.66 8.48
CA GLY A 58 -1.55 -8.21 8.15
C GLY A 58 -0.99 -8.96 6.94
N HIS A 59 -1.10 -8.37 5.76
CA HIS A 59 -0.62 -8.94 4.50
C HIS A 59 0.53 -8.15 3.88
N GLU A 60 0.96 -7.07 4.53
CA GLU A 60 2.10 -6.26 4.16
C GLU A 60 3.22 -6.51 5.16
N ALA A 61 4.02 -7.56 4.99
CA ALA A 61 5.02 -7.90 5.99
C ALA A 61 6.41 -8.11 5.40
N VAL A 62 7.42 -7.86 6.25
CA VAL A 62 8.83 -8.09 6.03
C VAL A 62 9.39 -8.86 7.23
N GLY A 63 10.36 -9.72 7.00
CA GLY A 63 10.99 -10.47 8.07
C GLY A 63 12.29 -11.14 7.67
N ILE A 64 12.94 -11.69 8.69
CA ILE A 64 14.19 -12.46 8.56
C ILE A 64 13.84 -13.94 8.42
N ILE A 65 14.48 -14.64 7.49
CA ILE A 65 14.35 -16.09 7.37
C ILE A 65 14.83 -16.74 8.67
N GLU A 66 13.91 -17.34 9.38
CA GLU A 66 14.17 -18.09 10.62
C GLU A 66 14.50 -19.54 10.33
N ALA A 67 13.79 -20.14 9.36
CA ALA A 67 14.06 -21.49 8.88
C ALA A 67 13.52 -21.72 7.46
N LEU A 68 14.20 -22.57 6.71
CA LEU A 68 13.84 -22.96 5.35
C LEU A 68 13.42 -24.43 5.32
N GLY A 69 12.28 -24.71 4.68
CA GLY A 69 11.88 -26.08 4.36
C GLY A 69 12.78 -26.69 3.29
N ALA A 70 12.87 -28.03 3.30
CA ALA A 70 13.70 -28.74 2.35
C ALA A 70 13.40 -28.34 0.89
N GLY A 71 14.45 -28.10 0.11
CA GLY A 71 14.35 -27.71 -1.32
C GLY A 71 14.24 -26.21 -1.57
N VAL A 72 14.08 -25.37 -0.54
CA VAL A 72 14.13 -23.91 -0.68
C VAL A 72 15.58 -23.44 -0.65
N THR A 73 16.08 -22.96 -1.77
CA THR A 73 17.48 -22.53 -1.93
C THR A 73 17.64 -21.16 -2.56
N GLN A 74 16.56 -20.61 -3.15
CA GLN A 74 16.59 -19.36 -3.88
C GLN A 74 15.27 -18.61 -3.76
N ASP A 75 15.32 -17.31 -3.97
CA ASP A 75 14.15 -16.43 -4.06
C ASP A 75 13.45 -16.54 -5.42
N TYR A 76 12.38 -15.76 -5.60
CA TYR A 76 11.60 -15.72 -6.86
C TYR A 76 12.41 -15.25 -8.08
N LEU A 77 13.51 -14.53 -7.85
CA LEU A 77 14.42 -14.03 -8.89
C LEU A 77 15.57 -14.99 -9.18
N GLY A 78 15.68 -16.09 -8.43
CA GLY A 78 16.77 -17.05 -8.53
C GLY A 78 18.02 -16.68 -7.73
N ASN A 79 17.95 -15.67 -6.87
CA ASN A 79 19.04 -15.35 -5.96
C ASN A 79 19.09 -16.33 -4.81
N PRO A 80 20.30 -16.82 -4.41
CA PRO A 80 20.42 -17.71 -3.25
C PRO A 80 19.89 -17.03 -1.99
N ILE A 81 19.15 -17.79 -1.17
CA ILE A 81 18.68 -17.38 0.15
C ILE A 81 19.08 -18.38 1.23
N LYS A 82 19.24 -17.89 2.45
CA LYS A 82 19.62 -18.65 3.62
C LYS A 82 18.97 -18.07 4.88
N GLU A 83 19.00 -18.82 5.95
CA GLU A 83 18.64 -18.33 7.28
C GLU A 83 19.43 -17.08 7.63
N GLY A 84 18.74 -16.09 8.21
CA GLY A 84 19.27 -14.76 8.50
C GLY A 84 19.11 -13.72 7.39
N ASP A 85 18.75 -14.10 6.17
CA ASP A 85 18.44 -13.15 5.10
C ASP A 85 17.08 -12.49 5.36
N ARG A 86 16.98 -11.17 5.07
CA ARG A 86 15.69 -10.47 5.06
C ARG A 86 14.98 -10.75 3.75
N ILE A 87 13.69 -11.04 3.84
CA ILE A 87 12.83 -11.16 2.67
C ILE A 87 11.53 -10.38 2.82
N VAL A 88 11.00 -10.01 1.68
CA VAL A 88 9.64 -9.53 1.48
C VAL A 88 8.90 -10.55 0.62
N PHE A 89 7.56 -10.57 0.71
CA PHE A 89 6.76 -11.54 -0.04
C PHE A 89 5.49 -10.90 -0.61
N HIS A 90 5.04 -11.41 -1.76
CA HIS A 90 3.73 -11.06 -2.28
C HIS A 90 2.66 -11.89 -1.53
N PRO A 91 1.60 -11.25 -0.98
CA PRO A 91 0.66 -11.94 -0.08
C PRO A 91 -0.28 -12.93 -0.77
N ARG A 92 -0.29 -12.97 -2.10
CA ARG A 92 -1.12 -13.91 -2.87
C ARG A 92 -0.26 -14.85 -3.68
N ASN A 93 -0.35 -16.14 -3.36
CA ASN A 93 0.39 -17.20 -4.03
C ASN A 93 -0.52 -18.42 -4.22
N ASN A 94 -0.61 -18.96 -5.43
CA ASN A 94 -1.35 -20.19 -5.76
C ASN A 94 -2.80 -20.24 -5.22
N GLY A 95 -3.48 -19.10 -5.16
CA GLY A 95 -4.84 -19.02 -4.61
C GLY A 95 -4.93 -18.80 -3.10
N VAL A 96 -3.81 -18.85 -2.40
CA VAL A 96 -3.71 -18.54 -0.96
C VAL A 96 -3.48 -17.05 -0.79
N ALA A 97 -4.16 -16.45 0.20
CA ALA A 97 -3.96 -15.08 0.61
C ALA A 97 -3.50 -15.05 2.08
N TYR A 98 -2.27 -14.61 2.30
CA TYR A 98 -1.75 -14.35 3.64
C TYR A 98 -2.41 -13.11 4.25
N GLY A 99 -2.63 -13.11 5.57
CA GLY A 99 -3.27 -12.02 6.28
C GLY A 99 -4.80 -12.00 6.22
N PHE A 100 -5.43 -13.15 5.87
CA PHE A 100 -6.89 -13.30 5.82
C PHE A 100 -7.35 -14.71 6.20
N ARG A 101 -6.53 -15.50 6.89
CA ARG A 101 -6.81 -16.89 7.25
C ARG A 101 -7.22 -16.99 8.73
N GLY A 102 -7.80 -18.11 9.10
CA GLY A 102 -8.18 -18.38 10.48
C GLY A 102 -7.01 -18.84 11.36
N PRO A 103 -7.20 -18.86 12.70
CA PRO A 103 -6.16 -19.24 13.66
C PRO A 103 -5.81 -20.73 13.66
N GLU A 104 -6.55 -21.56 12.91
CA GLU A 104 -6.19 -22.97 12.64
C GLU A 104 -4.91 -23.09 11.81
N GLU A 105 -4.55 -22.03 11.10
CA GLU A 105 -3.29 -21.90 10.38
C GLU A 105 -2.49 -20.73 10.96
N PRO A 106 -1.92 -20.88 12.16
CA PRO A 106 -1.23 -19.81 12.84
C PRO A 106 -0.03 -19.31 12.02
N PHE A 107 0.31 -18.04 12.23
CA PHE A 107 1.41 -17.37 11.52
C PHE A 107 1.19 -17.15 10.01
N THR A 108 -0.04 -17.25 9.51
CA THR A 108 -0.37 -16.87 8.12
C THR A 108 -0.82 -15.41 7.96
N GLY A 109 -0.69 -14.62 9.02
CA GLY A 109 -0.88 -13.16 9.04
C GLY A 109 0.33 -12.47 9.65
N GLY A 110 0.60 -11.25 9.21
CA GLY A 110 1.80 -10.49 9.60
C GLY A 110 1.71 -9.85 11.01
N PHE A 111 0.53 -9.77 11.62
CA PHE A 111 0.45 -9.29 13.01
C PHE A 111 0.76 -10.44 13.99
N ALA A 112 2.01 -10.89 13.95
CA ALA A 112 2.49 -12.03 14.71
C ALA A 112 4.02 -11.94 14.92
N ASP A 113 4.56 -12.77 15.82
CA ASP A 113 6.02 -12.88 15.99
C ASP A 113 6.70 -13.54 14.78
N TYR A 114 5.95 -14.40 14.07
CA TYR A 114 6.43 -15.11 12.88
C TYR A 114 5.44 -15.00 11.74
N VAL A 115 5.93 -15.20 10.52
CA VAL A 115 5.10 -15.41 9.34
C VAL A 115 5.49 -16.73 8.69
N TYR A 116 4.53 -17.62 8.55
CA TYR A 116 4.72 -18.92 7.92
C TYR A 116 4.19 -18.90 6.49
N LEU A 117 5.10 -18.85 5.52
CA LEU A 117 4.78 -18.96 4.10
C LEU A 117 4.58 -20.42 3.75
N SER A 118 3.38 -20.91 4.03
CA SER A 118 2.97 -22.32 3.96
C SER A 118 2.80 -22.86 2.53
N GLU A 119 2.77 -21.97 1.52
CA GLU A 119 2.66 -22.38 0.12
C GLU A 119 4.04 -22.54 -0.51
N PRO A 120 4.34 -23.70 -1.13
CA PRO A 120 5.56 -23.87 -1.91
C PRO A 120 5.65 -22.85 -3.05
N ASN A 121 6.86 -22.42 -3.36
CA ASN A 121 7.15 -21.42 -4.40
C ASN A 121 6.45 -20.08 -4.20
N SER A 122 6.23 -19.67 -2.94
CA SER A 122 5.77 -18.32 -2.64
C SER A 122 6.69 -17.28 -3.31
N CYS A 123 6.09 -16.21 -3.83
CA CYS A 123 6.84 -15.10 -4.42
C CYS A 123 7.53 -14.29 -3.31
N VAL A 124 8.74 -14.69 -2.99
CA VAL A 124 9.62 -14.03 -2.02
C VAL A 124 10.81 -13.40 -2.74
N ILE A 125 11.26 -12.25 -2.26
CA ILE A 125 12.45 -11.56 -2.79
C ILE A 125 13.36 -11.23 -1.60
N ARG A 126 14.64 -11.58 -1.72
CA ARG A 126 15.66 -11.16 -0.75
C ARG A 126 15.85 -9.64 -0.85
N SER A 127 15.88 -8.97 0.28
CA SER A 127 15.99 -7.52 0.36
C SER A 127 17.11 -7.08 1.29
N GLU A 128 17.88 -6.10 0.84
CA GLU A 128 18.89 -5.41 1.67
C GLU A 128 18.32 -4.10 2.25
N ALA A 129 17.10 -3.72 1.88
CA ALA A 129 16.45 -2.51 2.37
C ALA A 129 16.15 -2.63 3.89
N PRO A 130 16.15 -1.52 4.65
CA PRO A 130 15.73 -1.54 6.04
C PRO A 130 14.25 -1.96 6.17
N PRO A 131 13.82 -2.50 7.32
CA PRO A 131 12.46 -3.06 7.47
C PRO A 131 11.36 -2.02 7.19
N GLU A 132 11.56 -0.74 7.48
CA GLU A 132 10.63 0.35 7.21
C GLU A 132 10.40 0.57 5.71
N VAL A 133 11.36 0.21 4.88
CA VAL A 133 11.22 0.21 3.42
C VAL A 133 10.68 -1.13 2.94
N GLY A 134 11.18 -2.23 3.47
CA GLY A 134 10.75 -3.58 3.11
C GLY A 134 9.25 -3.82 3.33
N VAL A 135 8.69 -3.29 4.42
CA VAL A 135 7.24 -3.40 4.73
C VAL A 135 6.35 -2.70 3.71
N LEU A 136 6.90 -1.77 2.93
CA LEU A 136 6.19 -1.08 1.86
C LEU A 136 6.13 -1.89 0.56
N ALA A 137 6.84 -3.01 0.45
CA ALA A 137 6.93 -3.80 -0.78
C ALA A 137 5.57 -4.15 -1.37
N GLU A 138 4.63 -4.62 -0.53
CA GLU A 138 3.28 -4.98 -1.00
C GLU A 138 2.49 -3.74 -1.44
N PRO A 139 2.23 -2.72 -0.59
CA PRO A 139 1.41 -1.58 -0.98
C PRO A 139 2.04 -0.72 -2.07
N PHE A 140 3.36 -0.66 -2.17
CA PHE A 140 4.07 0.06 -3.23
C PHE A 140 3.75 -0.51 -4.62
N THR A 141 3.51 -1.81 -4.71
CA THR A 141 3.16 -2.47 -5.98
C THR A 141 1.80 -2.03 -6.54
N VAL A 142 0.92 -1.49 -5.72
CA VAL A 142 -0.34 -0.87 -6.18
C VAL A 142 -0.02 0.39 -6.97
N GLY A 143 0.89 1.25 -6.49
CA GLY A 143 1.38 2.42 -7.21
C GLY A 143 2.10 2.03 -8.51
N VAL A 144 2.93 0.98 -8.48
CA VAL A 144 3.57 0.43 -9.70
C VAL A 144 2.53 -0.02 -10.71
N HIS A 145 1.51 -0.77 -10.27
CA HIS A 145 0.41 -1.22 -11.14
C HIS A 145 -0.34 -0.04 -11.76
N ALA A 146 -0.69 0.97 -10.95
CA ALA A 146 -1.39 2.17 -11.41
C ALA A 146 -0.59 2.90 -12.50
N VAL A 147 0.67 3.19 -12.25
CA VAL A 147 1.56 3.92 -13.17
C VAL A 147 1.82 3.13 -14.46
N MET A 148 2.03 1.81 -14.36
CA MET A 148 2.16 0.95 -15.54
C MET A 148 0.87 0.89 -16.36
N ARG A 149 -0.30 0.85 -15.70
CA ARG A 149 -1.60 0.84 -16.36
C ARG A 149 -1.89 2.15 -17.09
N ALA A 150 -1.56 3.27 -16.44
CA ALA A 150 -1.63 4.60 -17.06
C ALA A 150 -0.69 4.77 -18.25
N ARG A 151 0.44 4.04 -18.27
CA ARG A 151 1.57 4.22 -19.20
C ARG A 151 2.16 5.62 -19.09
N VAL A 152 2.43 6.06 -17.85
CA VAL A 152 3.10 7.34 -17.60
C VAL A 152 4.39 7.42 -18.39
N GLN A 153 4.62 8.53 -19.05
CA GLN A 153 5.76 8.77 -19.94
C GLN A 153 6.64 9.91 -19.46
N LEU A 154 7.84 9.96 -20.02
CA LEU A 154 8.75 11.08 -19.81
C LEU A 154 8.08 12.38 -20.25
N GLY A 155 8.07 13.35 -19.35
CA GLY A 155 7.53 14.68 -19.64
C GLY A 155 6.06 14.87 -19.28
N ASP A 156 5.34 13.82 -18.86
CA ASP A 156 3.93 13.93 -18.49
C ASP A 156 3.72 14.88 -17.31
N THR A 157 2.57 15.57 -17.34
CA THR A 157 1.95 16.20 -16.19
C THR A 157 1.01 15.18 -15.55
N VAL A 158 1.23 14.86 -14.28
CA VAL A 158 0.47 13.86 -13.52
C VAL A 158 -0.17 14.52 -12.30
N ILE A 159 -1.46 14.26 -12.10
CA ILE A 159 -2.21 14.67 -10.91
C ILE A 159 -2.56 13.44 -10.08
N ILE A 160 -2.36 13.53 -8.78
CA ILE A 160 -2.76 12.50 -7.81
C ILE A 160 -3.78 13.11 -6.85
N GLN A 161 -4.99 12.55 -6.81
CA GLN A 161 -5.97 12.87 -5.79
C GLN A 161 -5.84 11.91 -4.61
N GLY A 162 -5.68 12.47 -3.41
CA GLY A 162 -5.46 11.72 -2.19
C GLY A 162 -3.99 11.63 -1.78
N ALA A 163 -3.65 12.22 -0.62
CA ALA A 163 -2.33 12.14 0.01
C ALA A 163 -2.25 11.01 1.07
N GLY A 164 -3.02 9.92 0.90
CA GLY A 164 -2.91 8.69 1.67
C GLY A 164 -1.69 7.86 1.23
N ALA A 165 -1.48 6.71 1.89
CA ALA A 165 -0.33 5.86 1.60
C ALA A 165 -0.25 5.48 0.10
N ILE A 166 -1.37 5.06 -0.51
CA ILE A 166 -1.40 4.67 -1.93
C ILE A 166 -1.14 5.87 -2.85
N GLY A 167 -1.72 7.05 -2.55
CA GLY A 167 -1.45 8.25 -3.34
C GLY A 167 0.01 8.69 -3.29
N LEU A 168 0.65 8.64 -2.11
CA LEU A 168 2.07 8.94 -1.95
C LEU A 168 2.97 7.94 -2.70
N MET A 169 2.63 6.64 -2.67
CA MET A 169 3.34 5.60 -3.41
C MET A 169 3.15 5.76 -4.92
N THR A 170 1.93 6.09 -5.38
CA THR A 170 1.65 6.37 -6.80
C THR A 170 2.42 7.60 -7.28
N LEU A 171 2.50 8.65 -6.45
CA LEU A 171 3.32 9.84 -6.71
C LEU A 171 4.80 9.47 -6.91
N ALA A 172 5.36 8.68 -5.99
CA ALA A 172 6.75 8.24 -6.07
C ALA A 172 6.99 7.40 -7.33
N CYS A 173 6.08 6.47 -7.66
CA CYS A 173 6.17 5.69 -8.91
C CYS A 173 6.10 6.57 -10.15
N ALA A 174 5.22 7.57 -10.20
CA ALA A 174 5.13 8.51 -11.31
C ALA A 174 6.40 9.35 -11.45
N LYS A 175 7.00 9.80 -10.32
CA LYS A 175 8.30 10.47 -10.29
C LYS A 175 9.39 9.61 -10.90
N LEU A 176 9.49 8.36 -10.48
CA LEU A 176 10.49 7.41 -10.96
C LEU A 176 10.27 6.99 -12.43
N SER A 177 9.05 7.19 -12.95
CA SER A 177 8.72 6.96 -14.37
C SER A 177 9.04 8.14 -15.27
N GLY A 178 9.52 9.27 -14.72
CA GLY A 178 9.96 10.43 -15.49
C GLY A 178 8.88 11.47 -15.77
N ALA A 179 7.77 11.48 -15.03
CA ALA A 179 6.82 12.57 -15.08
C ALA A 179 7.50 13.91 -14.75
N ALA A 180 7.28 14.92 -15.57
CA ALA A 180 7.95 16.22 -15.46
C ALA A 180 7.23 17.17 -14.51
N ASN A 181 5.92 17.02 -14.33
CA ASN A 181 5.12 17.85 -13.44
C ASN A 181 4.19 16.96 -12.60
N LEU A 182 4.38 16.99 -11.29
CA LEU A 182 3.65 16.17 -10.33
C LEU A 182 2.85 17.06 -9.39
N ILE A 183 1.54 16.94 -9.43
CA ILE A 183 0.61 17.69 -8.60
C ILE A 183 -0.12 16.70 -7.70
N ILE A 184 -0.13 16.92 -6.40
CA ILE A 184 -0.92 16.11 -5.46
C ILE A 184 -1.92 16.97 -4.71
N ILE A 185 -3.13 16.46 -4.61
CA ILE A 185 -4.26 17.09 -3.91
C ILE A 185 -4.63 16.21 -2.73
N GLY A 186 -4.69 16.76 -1.53
CA GLY A 186 -5.06 15.98 -0.35
C GLY A 186 -4.78 16.74 0.93
N GLY A 187 -4.50 16.01 1.97
CA GLY A 187 -4.17 16.51 3.31
C GLY A 187 -3.97 15.35 4.29
N PRO A 188 -3.67 15.66 5.54
CA PRO A 188 -3.31 16.97 6.08
C PRO A 188 -1.87 17.39 5.71
N ALA A 189 -1.48 18.60 6.11
CA ALA A 189 -0.19 19.21 5.76
C ALA A 189 1.07 18.33 5.96
N PRO A 190 1.23 17.50 7.02
CA PRO A 190 2.38 16.60 7.12
C PRO A 190 2.49 15.58 5.99
N ARG A 191 1.36 15.07 5.46
CA ARG A 191 1.36 14.17 4.30
C ARG A 191 1.77 14.91 3.03
N LEU A 192 1.35 16.15 2.87
CA LEU A 192 1.75 17.00 1.75
C LEU A 192 3.24 17.38 1.84
N ALA A 193 3.77 17.58 3.05
CA ALA A 193 5.20 17.79 3.25
C ALA A 193 6.02 16.56 2.81
N LEU A 194 5.56 15.35 3.15
CA LEU A 194 6.18 14.13 2.65
C LEU A 194 6.03 13.99 1.13
N ALA A 195 4.87 14.34 0.56
CA ALA A 195 4.67 14.33 -0.88
C ALA A 195 5.71 15.20 -1.63
N LYS A 196 6.04 16.38 -1.10
CA LYS A 196 7.13 17.22 -1.64
C LYS A 196 8.47 16.50 -1.64
N ARG A 197 8.80 15.80 -0.57
CA ARG A 197 10.04 15.01 -0.45
C ARG A 197 10.05 13.78 -1.38
N LEU A 198 8.89 13.22 -1.66
CA LEU A 198 8.69 12.15 -2.64
C LEU A 198 8.65 12.64 -4.10
N GLY A 199 8.77 13.96 -4.31
CA GLY A 199 8.94 14.54 -5.63
C GLY A 199 7.75 15.31 -6.18
N ALA A 200 6.72 15.61 -5.39
CA ALA A 200 5.65 16.52 -5.81
C ALA A 200 6.19 17.93 -6.07
N HIS A 201 5.87 18.47 -7.22
CA HIS A 201 6.18 19.85 -7.58
C HIS A 201 5.16 20.83 -6.99
N VAL A 202 3.90 20.42 -6.96
CA VAL A 202 2.78 21.19 -6.41
C VAL A 202 2.00 20.32 -5.42
N THR A 203 1.69 20.90 -4.27
CA THR A 203 0.78 20.30 -3.28
C THR A 203 -0.40 21.23 -3.06
N ILE A 204 -1.62 20.70 -3.09
CA ILE A 204 -2.84 21.45 -2.86
C ILE A 204 -3.54 20.84 -1.64
N ASP A 205 -3.67 21.65 -0.58
CA ASP A 205 -4.35 21.23 0.63
C ASP A 205 -5.86 21.37 0.46
N ILE A 206 -6.57 20.26 0.57
CA ILE A 206 -8.03 20.21 0.42
C ILE A 206 -8.76 20.90 1.59
N GLU A 207 -8.09 21.09 2.73
CA GLU A 207 -8.65 21.84 3.87
C GLU A 207 -8.55 23.34 3.67
N GLU A 208 -7.53 23.81 2.95
CA GLU A 208 -7.34 25.21 2.57
C GLU A 208 -8.21 25.59 1.36
N VAL A 209 -8.28 24.73 0.36
CA VAL A 209 -9.06 24.95 -0.88
C VAL A 209 -10.25 23.98 -0.93
N ARG A 210 -11.30 24.30 -0.19
CA ARG A 210 -12.46 23.42 -0.02
C ARG A 210 -13.44 23.42 -1.19
N ASP A 211 -13.59 24.55 -1.86
CA ASP A 211 -14.45 24.67 -3.03
C ASP A 211 -13.86 23.93 -4.23
N ALA A 212 -14.65 23.08 -4.87
CA ALA A 212 -14.19 22.22 -5.96
C ALA A 212 -13.85 23.03 -7.24
N GLU A 213 -14.58 24.11 -7.52
CA GLU A 213 -14.31 24.93 -8.71
C GLU A 213 -13.06 25.80 -8.49
N GLU A 214 -12.89 26.35 -7.28
CA GLU A 214 -11.67 27.06 -6.90
C GLU A 214 -10.45 26.13 -6.98
N ARG A 215 -10.58 24.94 -6.42
CA ARG A 215 -9.53 23.91 -6.46
C ARG A 215 -9.21 23.49 -7.89
N LYS A 216 -10.23 23.34 -8.75
CA LYS A 216 -10.05 23.06 -10.17
C LYS A 216 -9.30 24.17 -10.88
N ALA A 217 -9.68 25.42 -10.65
CA ALA A 217 -8.99 26.58 -11.24
C ALA A 217 -7.52 26.62 -10.83
N LEU A 218 -7.23 26.35 -9.54
CA LEU A 218 -5.87 26.29 -9.03
C LEU A 218 -5.08 25.15 -9.66
N VAL A 219 -5.62 23.93 -9.70
CA VAL A 219 -5.00 22.75 -10.33
C VAL A 219 -4.66 23.05 -11.80
N MET A 220 -5.64 23.57 -12.55
CA MET A 220 -5.47 23.89 -13.97
C MET A 220 -4.37 24.93 -14.20
N SER A 221 -4.23 25.92 -13.31
CA SER A 221 -3.17 26.93 -13.41
C SER A 221 -1.75 26.35 -13.33
N HIS A 222 -1.59 25.17 -12.71
CA HIS A 222 -0.33 24.44 -12.63
C HIS A 222 -0.10 23.43 -13.77
N THR A 223 -1.05 23.33 -14.73
CA THR A 223 -0.89 22.46 -15.90
C THR A 223 -0.43 23.27 -17.11
N HIS A 224 0.07 22.57 -18.15
CA HIS A 224 0.53 23.24 -19.36
C HIS A 224 -0.61 24.01 -20.05
N ARG A 225 -0.51 25.35 -20.09
CA ARG A 225 -1.51 26.28 -20.67
C ARG A 225 -2.92 26.12 -20.07
N GLY A 226 -3.06 25.63 -18.85
CA GLY A 226 -4.36 25.39 -18.22
C GLY A 226 -5.18 24.28 -18.88
N LYS A 227 -4.58 23.36 -19.61
CA LYS A 227 -5.29 22.35 -20.40
C LYS A 227 -5.56 21.03 -19.67
N GLY A 228 -5.08 20.86 -18.45
CA GLY A 228 -5.20 19.63 -17.67
C GLY A 228 -3.96 18.75 -17.76
N ALA A 229 -4.06 17.59 -17.15
CA ALA A 229 -2.96 16.62 -16.99
C ALA A 229 -3.03 15.50 -18.03
N ASP A 230 -1.87 14.96 -18.37
CA ASP A 230 -1.73 13.74 -19.19
C ASP A 230 -2.36 12.53 -18.49
N VAL A 231 -2.14 12.43 -17.18
CA VAL A 231 -2.65 11.36 -16.35
C VAL A 231 -3.17 11.92 -15.03
N VAL A 232 -4.34 11.43 -14.61
CA VAL A 232 -4.92 11.69 -13.30
C VAL A 232 -5.16 10.35 -12.59
N PHE A 233 -4.64 10.22 -11.36
CA PHE A 233 -4.89 9.08 -10.48
C PHE A 233 -5.87 9.49 -9.37
N GLU A 234 -7.00 8.80 -9.28
CA GLU A 234 -7.88 8.88 -8.12
C GLU A 234 -7.42 7.86 -7.08
N CYS A 235 -6.87 8.35 -5.96
CA CYS A 235 -6.38 7.54 -4.84
C CYS A 235 -7.02 7.93 -3.50
N ALA A 236 -8.04 8.82 -3.52
CA ALA A 236 -8.72 9.25 -2.32
C ALA A 236 -9.81 8.27 -1.88
N GLY A 237 -10.46 7.60 -2.84
CA GLY A 237 -11.56 6.68 -2.59
C GLY A 237 -12.79 7.38 -2.01
N PHE A 238 -13.05 8.60 -2.41
CA PHE A 238 -14.17 9.42 -1.97
C PHE A 238 -15.06 9.78 -3.16
N LEU A 239 -16.36 9.43 -3.12
CA LEU A 239 -17.24 9.53 -4.30
C LEU A 239 -17.13 10.84 -5.08
N PRO A 240 -17.12 12.05 -4.45
CA PRO A 240 -16.96 13.32 -5.19
C PRO A 240 -15.61 13.51 -5.87
N ALA A 241 -14.54 12.82 -5.43
CA ALA A 241 -13.22 12.96 -6.04
C ALA A 241 -13.17 12.43 -7.47
N PHE A 242 -13.97 11.40 -7.78
CA PHE A 242 -14.00 10.79 -9.11
C PHE A 242 -14.46 11.79 -10.20
N PRO A 243 -15.67 12.42 -10.14
CA PRO A 243 -16.08 13.39 -11.14
C PRO A 243 -15.19 14.65 -11.15
N GLU A 244 -14.68 15.08 -10.00
CA GLU A 244 -13.75 16.18 -9.91
C GLU A 244 -12.45 15.86 -10.68
N GLY A 245 -11.89 14.68 -10.48
CA GLY A 245 -10.66 14.22 -11.15
C GLY A 245 -10.82 14.07 -12.67
N LEU A 246 -11.98 13.63 -13.14
CA LEU A 246 -12.27 13.61 -14.57
C LEU A 246 -12.15 15.03 -15.20
N GLY A 247 -12.47 16.06 -14.40
CA GLY A 247 -12.34 17.45 -14.81
C GLY A 247 -10.91 18.00 -14.87
N TYR A 248 -9.92 17.24 -14.40
CA TYR A 248 -8.50 17.61 -14.44
C TYR A 248 -7.75 17.00 -15.62
N VAL A 249 -8.32 15.99 -16.28
CA VAL A 249 -7.68 15.31 -17.40
C VAL A 249 -7.75 16.19 -18.66
N LYS A 250 -6.65 16.29 -19.39
CA LYS A 250 -6.62 16.95 -20.69
C LYS A 250 -7.35 16.11 -21.75
N GLU A 251 -7.61 16.70 -22.92
CA GLU A 251 -8.03 15.94 -24.09
C GLU A 251 -7.02 14.86 -24.45
N ASP A 252 -7.49 13.67 -24.85
CA ASP A 252 -6.68 12.46 -25.09
C ASP A 252 -5.91 11.94 -23.86
N GLY A 253 -6.25 12.39 -22.65
CA GLY A 253 -5.59 11.98 -21.41
C GLY A 253 -6.11 10.68 -20.82
N VAL A 254 -5.58 10.33 -19.68
CA VAL A 254 -5.87 9.08 -18.96
C VAL A 254 -6.34 9.38 -17.54
N PHE A 255 -7.46 8.80 -17.16
CA PHE A 255 -7.91 8.74 -15.77
C PHE A 255 -7.77 7.32 -15.24
N VAL A 256 -7.12 7.15 -14.09
CA VAL A 256 -6.94 5.85 -13.44
C VAL A 256 -7.63 5.85 -12.09
N GLU A 257 -8.58 4.95 -11.95
CA GLU A 257 -9.28 4.71 -10.69
C GLU A 257 -8.51 3.70 -9.83
N VAL A 258 -8.18 4.11 -8.62
CA VAL A 258 -7.38 3.33 -7.64
C VAL A 258 -8.04 3.31 -6.27
N GLY A 259 -8.71 4.42 -5.90
CA GLY A 259 -9.12 4.70 -4.53
C GLY A 259 -10.35 3.94 -4.07
N HIS A 260 -11.31 3.68 -4.95
CA HIS A 260 -12.57 3.01 -4.61
C HIS A 260 -12.41 1.47 -4.57
N PHE A 261 -11.48 0.98 -3.74
CA PHE A 261 -11.22 -0.46 -3.59
C PHE A 261 -12.34 -1.22 -2.87
N VAL A 262 -13.34 -0.52 -2.33
CA VAL A 262 -14.57 -1.07 -1.76
C VAL A 262 -15.78 -0.36 -2.36
N ASP A 263 -16.90 -1.08 -2.45
CA ASP A 263 -18.17 -0.48 -2.88
C ASP A 263 -18.74 0.43 -1.78
N ILE A 264 -18.77 1.73 -2.06
CA ILE A 264 -19.33 2.77 -1.19
C ILE A 264 -20.49 3.52 -1.85
N GLY A 265 -20.99 3.04 -2.98
CA GLY A 265 -22.13 3.62 -3.68
C GLY A 265 -21.86 3.95 -5.16
N THR A 266 -22.71 4.78 -5.72
CA THR A 266 -22.71 5.11 -7.15
C THR A 266 -22.47 6.60 -7.40
N ILE A 267 -21.89 6.92 -8.56
CA ILE A 267 -21.62 8.27 -9.02
C ILE A 267 -22.33 8.50 -10.36
N PRO A 268 -23.05 9.61 -10.57
CA PRO A 268 -23.62 9.94 -11.87
C PRO A 268 -22.51 10.37 -12.84
N ILE A 269 -22.49 9.79 -14.02
CA ILE A 269 -21.52 10.10 -15.09
C ILE A 269 -22.27 10.48 -16.35
N ASN A 270 -21.86 11.60 -16.99
CA ASN A 270 -22.30 11.98 -18.32
C ASN A 270 -21.30 11.45 -19.36
N PRO A 271 -21.64 10.38 -20.13
CA PRO A 271 -20.70 9.76 -21.06
C PRO A 271 -20.17 10.73 -22.13
N ASN A 272 -21.00 11.65 -22.61
CA ASN A 272 -20.60 12.61 -23.63
C ASN A 272 -19.56 13.61 -23.09
N GLN A 273 -19.85 14.20 -21.93
CA GLN A 273 -18.97 15.23 -21.33
C GLN A 273 -17.69 14.64 -20.75
N HIS A 274 -17.78 13.47 -20.10
CA HIS A 274 -16.68 12.92 -19.34
C HIS A 274 -15.78 11.97 -20.16
N PHE A 275 -16.29 11.39 -21.26
CA PHE A 275 -15.52 10.42 -22.05
C PHE A 275 -15.40 10.77 -23.52
N LEU A 276 -16.56 11.00 -24.21
CA LEU A 276 -16.53 11.14 -25.66
C LEU A 276 -15.89 12.44 -26.12
N ARG A 277 -16.28 13.59 -25.54
CA ARG A 277 -15.73 14.89 -25.94
C ARG A 277 -14.25 15.03 -25.63
N PRO A 278 -13.76 14.68 -24.42
CA PRO A 278 -12.33 14.74 -24.14
C PRO A 278 -11.54 13.56 -24.71
N ASN A 279 -12.19 12.60 -25.41
CA ASN A 279 -11.54 11.41 -25.95
C ASN A 279 -10.70 10.66 -24.87
N LEU A 280 -11.30 10.52 -23.67
CA LEU A 280 -10.65 10.07 -22.47
C LEU A 280 -10.45 8.55 -22.44
N ARG A 281 -9.30 8.11 -21.95
CA ARG A 281 -9.08 6.72 -21.54
C ARG A 281 -9.31 6.56 -20.04
N LEU A 282 -10.30 5.73 -19.66
CA LEU A 282 -10.57 5.36 -18.29
C LEU A 282 -9.98 3.97 -18.00
N GLU A 283 -9.18 3.88 -16.96
CA GLU A 283 -8.55 2.64 -16.51
C GLU A 283 -8.89 2.39 -15.04
N GLY A 284 -9.10 1.12 -14.68
CA GLY A 284 -9.22 0.71 -13.28
C GLY A 284 -8.08 -0.23 -12.93
N ILE A 285 -7.62 -0.17 -11.68
CA ILE A 285 -6.69 -1.14 -11.12
C ILE A 285 -7.21 -1.67 -9.80
N TRP A 286 -6.90 -2.92 -9.52
CA TRP A 286 -7.22 -3.55 -8.25
C TRP A 286 -6.13 -4.53 -7.84
N GLY A 287 -5.50 -4.27 -6.68
CA GLY A 287 -4.39 -5.06 -6.18
C GLY A 287 -3.17 -5.05 -7.11
N SER A 288 -2.34 -6.06 -6.98
CA SER A 288 -1.10 -6.20 -7.75
C SER A 288 -0.86 -7.66 -8.18
N ARG A 289 0.24 -7.90 -8.91
CA ARG A 289 0.69 -9.21 -9.35
C ARG A 289 2.20 -9.32 -9.16
N HIS A 290 2.76 -10.54 -9.22
CA HIS A 290 4.18 -10.80 -9.00
C HIS A 290 5.11 -9.94 -9.88
N HIS A 291 4.77 -9.68 -11.14
CA HIS A 291 5.60 -8.82 -12.00
C HIS A 291 5.59 -7.34 -11.59
N HIS A 292 4.52 -6.85 -10.93
CA HIS A 292 4.53 -5.53 -10.29
C HIS A 292 5.41 -5.54 -9.04
N PHE A 293 5.34 -6.63 -8.26
CA PHE A 293 6.12 -6.81 -7.04
C PHE A 293 7.63 -6.80 -7.32
N VAL A 294 8.07 -7.55 -8.33
CA VAL A 294 9.47 -7.54 -8.78
C VAL A 294 9.95 -6.13 -9.16
N ARG A 295 9.13 -5.40 -9.93
CA ARG A 295 9.48 -4.01 -10.31
C ARG A 295 9.46 -3.07 -9.12
N GLY A 296 8.49 -3.24 -8.23
CA GLY A 296 8.37 -2.46 -7.00
C GLY A 296 9.61 -2.58 -6.12
N MET A 297 10.09 -3.81 -5.93
CA MET A 297 11.30 -4.06 -5.13
C MET A 297 12.54 -3.41 -5.75
N ALA A 298 12.72 -3.55 -7.07
CA ALA A 298 13.83 -2.90 -7.76
C ALA A 298 13.83 -1.36 -7.58
N LEU A 299 12.64 -0.73 -7.53
CA LEU A 299 12.52 0.71 -7.28
C LEU A 299 12.77 1.08 -5.81
N LEU A 300 12.26 0.28 -4.86
CA LEU A 300 12.45 0.52 -3.43
C LEU A 300 13.93 0.35 -3.01
N GLU A 301 14.65 -0.59 -3.60
CA GLU A 301 16.07 -0.85 -3.26
C GLU A 301 17.04 0.17 -3.84
N ASN A 302 16.71 0.81 -4.95
CA ASN A 302 17.54 1.90 -5.53
C ASN A 302 17.47 3.22 -4.75
N ASN A 303 16.56 3.38 -3.89
CA ASN A 303 16.46 4.20 -2.68
C ASN A 303 16.92 5.66 -2.78
N GLU A 304 16.51 6.37 -3.82
CA GLU A 304 16.72 7.82 -3.93
C GLU A 304 15.65 8.64 -3.19
N LEU A 305 14.48 8.04 -2.91
CA LEU A 305 13.36 8.70 -2.25
C LEU A 305 13.23 8.25 -0.78
N PRO A 306 12.73 9.11 0.13
CA PRO A 306 12.65 8.82 1.56
C PRO A 306 11.47 7.89 1.90
N PHE A 307 11.47 6.69 1.34
CA PHE A 307 10.37 5.72 1.51
C PHE A 307 10.12 5.34 2.97
N GLY A 308 11.19 5.19 3.77
CA GLY A 308 11.07 4.84 5.20
C GLY A 308 10.23 5.84 6.00
N ASP A 309 10.20 7.11 5.59
CA ASP A 309 9.41 8.14 6.27
C ASP A 309 7.89 7.99 6.07
N MET A 310 7.47 7.07 5.22
CA MET A 310 6.07 6.69 5.11
C MET A 310 5.58 5.92 6.34
N ILE A 311 6.47 5.18 7.03
CA ILE A 311 6.15 4.52 8.30
C ILE A 311 6.25 5.56 9.42
N SER A 312 5.15 6.24 9.69
CA SER A 312 5.10 7.28 10.73
C SER A 312 5.10 6.73 12.15
N HIS A 313 4.59 5.51 12.33
CA HIS A 313 4.46 4.88 13.65
C HIS A 313 4.72 3.38 13.56
N VAL A 314 5.43 2.86 14.57
CA VAL A 314 5.61 1.43 14.79
C VAL A 314 5.03 1.08 16.16
N LEU A 315 4.08 0.18 16.20
CA LEU A 315 3.40 -0.26 17.42
C LEU A 315 3.69 -1.73 17.69
N PRO A 316 3.79 -2.15 18.97
CA PRO A 316 3.90 -3.57 19.31
C PRO A 316 2.58 -4.31 19.04
N LEU A 317 2.64 -5.65 18.98
CA LEU A 317 1.49 -6.53 18.73
C LEU A 317 0.29 -6.22 19.65
N GLU A 318 0.56 -5.95 20.92
CA GLU A 318 -0.46 -5.63 21.93
C GLU A 318 -1.21 -4.33 21.66
N GLN A 319 -0.66 -3.45 20.83
CA GLN A 319 -1.26 -2.18 20.45
C GLN A 319 -1.86 -2.18 19.04
N THR A 320 -2.08 -3.35 18.45
CA THR A 320 -2.70 -3.46 17.13
C THR A 320 -4.05 -2.73 17.08
N GLN A 321 -4.90 -2.91 18.11
CA GLN A 321 -6.18 -2.21 18.20
C GLN A 321 -6.01 -0.69 18.18
N THR A 322 -5.08 -0.15 18.94
CA THR A 322 -4.77 1.30 18.95
C THR A 322 -4.41 1.82 17.56
N GLY A 323 -3.65 1.03 16.78
CA GLY A 323 -3.32 1.36 15.40
C GLY A 323 -4.54 1.43 14.49
N PHE A 324 -5.47 0.48 14.62
CA PHE A 324 -6.72 0.47 13.85
C PHE A 324 -7.65 1.64 14.24
N GLU A 325 -7.79 1.92 15.54
CA GLU A 325 -8.58 3.04 16.04
C GLU A 325 -8.04 4.38 15.56
N ALA A 326 -6.72 4.58 15.56
CA ALA A 326 -6.09 5.78 15.03
C ALA A 326 -6.37 6.00 13.53
N LEU A 327 -6.38 4.92 12.74
CA LEU A 327 -6.72 4.96 11.31
C LEU A 327 -8.21 5.11 11.04
N ASN A 328 -9.08 4.65 11.95
CA ASN A 328 -10.54 4.75 11.81
C ASN A 328 -11.10 6.14 12.14
N GLY A 329 -10.32 7.00 12.70
CA GLY A 329 -10.78 8.30 13.22
C GLY A 329 -10.08 9.48 12.55
N SER A 330 -9.33 10.20 13.38
CA SER A 330 -8.68 11.46 12.98
C SER A 330 -7.40 11.27 12.16
N TYR A 331 -6.98 10.06 11.91
CA TYR A 331 -5.63 9.74 11.39
C TYR A 331 -4.52 10.35 12.26
N ARG A 332 -4.71 10.31 13.57
CA ARG A 332 -3.74 10.78 14.56
C ARG A 332 -3.51 9.72 15.60
N LEU A 333 -2.27 9.61 16.02
CA LEU A 333 -1.85 8.82 17.17
C LEU A 333 -1.20 9.75 18.16
N VAL A 334 -1.81 9.89 19.34
CA VAL A 334 -1.50 10.98 20.29
C VAL A 334 -1.71 12.31 19.56
N ASP A 335 -0.69 13.11 19.35
CA ASP A 335 -0.77 14.42 18.68
C ASP A 335 -0.14 14.42 17.28
N GLU A 336 0.33 13.26 16.81
CA GLU A 336 1.01 13.15 15.52
C GLU A 336 0.08 12.64 14.41
N VAL A 337 0.26 13.15 13.20
CA VAL A 337 -0.46 12.70 12.02
C VAL A 337 0.06 11.33 11.58
N VAL A 338 -0.85 10.39 11.43
CA VAL A 338 -0.54 9.07 10.89
C VAL A 338 -0.45 9.13 9.36
N ILE A 339 0.66 8.64 8.81
CA ILE A 339 0.81 8.37 7.37
C ILE A 339 0.55 6.89 7.14
N LYS A 340 1.38 6.02 7.72
CA LYS A 340 1.19 4.57 7.77
C LYS A 340 1.68 4.04 9.10
N ILE A 341 0.95 3.06 9.65
CA ILE A 341 1.32 2.34 10.87
C ILE A 341 1.85 0.97 10.48
N ALA A 342 2.95 0.57 11.10
CA ALA A 342 3.42 -0.80 11.09
C ALA A 342 3.34 -1.42 12.48
N ILE A 343 3.07 -2.71 12.54
CA ILE A 343 3.11 -3.53 13.74
C ILE A 343 4.44 -4.26 13.76
N GLY A 344 5.22 -4.04 14.81
CA GLY A 344 6.52 -4.68 15.01
C GLY A 344 6.48 -5.76 16.08
N SER A 345 7.15 -6.88 15.82
CA SER A 345 7.40 -7.87 16.86
C SER A 345 8.58 -7.45 17.72
N LYS A 346 8.43 -7.52 19.05
CA LYS A 346 9.55 -7.34 19.99
C LYS A 346 10.34 -8.65 20.07
N HIS A 347 11.29 -8.81 19.19
CA HIS A 347 12.37 -9.75 19.41
C HIS A 347 13.52 -8.97 20.06
N SER A 348 13.58 -9.00 21.37
CA SER A 348 14.74 -8.58 22.15
C SER A 348 15.88 -9.59 22.01
#